data_ce993d080ef1ad4f0e61a5ce821f5270
#
_entry.id   ce993d080ef1ad4f0e61a5ce821f5270
#
_cell.length_a   1.000
_cell.length_b   1.000
_cell.length_c   1.000
_cell.angle_alpha   90.00
_cell.angle_beta   90.00
_cell.angle_gamma   90.00
#
_symmetry.space_group_name_H-M   'P 1'
#
loop_
_entity.id
_entity.type
_entity.pdbx_description
1 polymer ?
#
loop_
_entity_poly.entity_id
_entity_poly.type
_entity_poly.pdbx_seq_one_letter_code
_entity_poly.pdbx_strand_id
1 'polypeptide(L)'
;IRRQRQMCIRDRNLRAHIESMFDGAHINTTEDRAVLHTALRIPANGELRVDGQDVAADVHDVLGKMRDFASALRSGQWLGHTGHTIKKIVNIGIGGSDLGPAMATQALRAYATAGITAEFVSNVDPADLAAVLERCNAEETLFIVASKTFTTQETLANAHAAKRWLLDQFNGDESATAKHFVAVSTNAEKVAAFGINTANMFGFWDWVGGRYSMDSAIGLSLMAVIGPQDFMRMLEGFHAMDEHFRTTEFERNVPVLMGLLNIWYLSLIHIS
;
A
#
# COMPACT_ATOMS: atom_id res chain seq x y z
N ILE A 1 -7.20 -27.25 26.06
CA ILE A 1 -6.35 -26.25 25.35
C ILE A 1 -5.08 -26.91 24.80
N ARG A 2 -4.26 -27.63 25.61
CA ARG A 2 -3.00 -28.27 25.13
C ARG A 2 -3.24 -29.36 24.08
N ARG A 3 -4.28 -30.22 24.23
CA ARG A 3 -4.64 -31.26 23.25
C ARG A 3 -5.22 -30.69 21.96
N GLN A 4 -6.06 -29.66 22.02
CA GLN A 4 -6.60 -28.98 20.84
C GLN A 4 -5.53 -28.23 20.05
N ARG A 5 -4.56 -27.59 20.71
CA ARG A 5 -3.36 -27.03 20.05
C ARG A 5 -2.60 -28.08 19.25
N GLN A 6 -2.38 -29.27 19.82
CA GLN A 6 -1.68 -30.35 19.13
C GLN A 6 -2.46 -30.90 17.94
N MET A 7 -3.79 -31.01 18.02
CA MET A 7 -4.62 -31.44 16.89
C MET A 7 -4.57 -30.43 15.74
N CYS A 8 -4.83 -29.14 15.97
CA CYS A 8 -4.78 -28.13 14.90
C CYS A 8 -3.40 -27.98 14.24
N ILE A 9 -2.33 -28.13 15.00
CA ILE A 9 -0.95 -27.97 14.51
C ILE A 9 -0.45 -29.22 13.82
N ARG A 10 -0.66 -30.43 14.39
CA ARG A 10 -0.18 -31.69 13.83
C ARG A 10 -1.00 -32.17 12.64
N ASP A 11 -2.33 -32.18 12.76
CA ASP A 11 -3.20 -32.78 11.75
C ASP A 11 -3.27 -31.93 10.47
N ARG A 12 -2.94 -30.66 10.55
CA ARG A 12 -2.94 -29.73 9.41
C ARG A 12 -1.54 -29.40 8.87
N ASN A 13 -0.47 -30.00 9.43
CA ASN A 13 0.91 -29.76 9.00
C ASN A 13 1.23 -28.27 8.85
N LEU A 14 0.90 -27.47 9.88
CA LEU A 14 1.02 -26.00 9.84
C LEU A 14 2.40 -25.51 9.41
N ARG A 15 3.49 -26.20 9.80
CA ARG A 15 4.86 -25.84 9.38
C ARG A 15 5.00 -25.87 7.86
N ALA A 16 4.53 -26.93 7.20
CA ALA A 16 4.61 -27.04 5.75
C ALA A 16 3.75 -25.97 5.04
N HIS A 17 2.59 -25.61 5.61
CA HIS A 17 1.78 -24.51 5.06
C HIS A 17 2.46 -23.15 5.20
N ILE A 18 3.15 -22.91 6.32
CA ILE A 18 3.96 -21.69 6.48
C ILE A 18 5.05 -21.63 5.41
N GLU A 19 5.85 -22.70 5.26
CA GLU A 19 6.89 -22.75 4.23
C GLU A 19 6.31 -22.58 2.82
N SER A 20 5.20 -23.26 2.49
CA SER A 20 4.53 -23.11 1.20
C SER A 20 4.13 -21.67 0.90
N MET A 21 3.69 -20.89 1.93
CA MET A 21 3.39 -19.48 1.77
C MET A 21 4.64 -18.67 1.44
N PHE A 22 5.73 -18.88 2.17
CA PHE A 22 6.99 -18.17 1.94
C PHE A 22 7.65 -18.52 0.60
N ASP A 23 7.49 -19.77 0.15
CA ASP A 23 8.00 -20.25 -1.13
C ASP A 23 7.14 -19.84 -2.33
N GLY A 24 6.03 -19.17 -2.11
CA GLY A 24 5.15 -18.67 -3.17
C GLY A 24 4.24 -19.73 -3.80
N ALA A 25 3.97 -20.83 -3.12
CA ALA A 25 2.98 -21.79 -3.59
C ALA A 25 1.59 -21.12 -3.70
N HIS A 26 0.77 -21.58 -4.66
CA HIS A 26 -0.59 -21.06 -4.89
C HIS A 26 -1.56 -21.52 -3.79
N ILE A 27 -1.32 -21.06 -2.55
CA ILE A 27 -2.16 -21.42 -1.40
C ILE A 27 -3.52 -20.73 -1.40
N ASN A 28 -3.70 -19.67 -2.18
CA ASN A 28 -5.03 -19.11 -2.46
C ASN A 28 -5.70 -19.93 -3.57
N THR A 29 -6.29 -21.04 -3.18
CA THR A 29 -6.93 -21.99 -4.11
C THR A 29 -8.18 -21.44 -4.81
N THR A 30 -8.80 -20.40 -4.27
CA THR A 30 -9.99 -19.77 -4.85
C THR A 30 -9.66 -18.98 -6.11
N GLU A 31 -8.51 -18.32 -6.12
CA GLU A 31 -8.08 -17.45 -7.22
C GLU A 31 -6.83 -18.00 -7.92
N ASP A 32 -6.38 -19.20 -7.53
CA ASP A 32 -5.19 -19.91 -8.04
C ASP A 32 -3.95 -19.00 -8.11
N ARG A 33 -3.56 -18.45 -6.95
CA ARG A 33 -2.39 -17.57 -6.88
C ARG A 33 -1.64 -17.69 -5.55
N ALA A 34 -0.40 -17.25 -5.58
CA ALA A 34 0.44 -17.11 -4.41
C ALA A 34 -0.10 -16.04 -3.43
N VAL A 35 0.33 -16.10 -2.18
CA VAL A 35 0.05 -15.12 -1.12
C VAL A 35 1.40 -14.64 -0.59
N LEU A 36 1.96 -13.62 -1.26
CA LEU A 36 3.34 -13.20 -1.08
C LEU A 36 3.49 -11.81 -0.45
N HIS A 37 2.59 -11.42 0.45
CA HIS A 37 2.76 -10.17 1.19
C HIS A 37 4.10 -10.09 1.94
N THR A 38 4.70 -11.21 2.32
CA THR A 38 6.03 -11.29 2.94
C THR A 38 7.16 -10.89 1.98
N ALA A 39 6.98 -11.07 0.67
CA ALA A 39 7.94 -10.66 -0.34
C ALA A 39 8.15 -9.13 -0.40
N LEU A 40 7.14 -8.34 -0.02
CA LEU A 40 7.20 -6.87 -0.01
C LEU A 40 8.26 -6.31 0.93
N ARG A 41 8.77 -7.11 1.86
CA ARG A 41 9.75 -6.72 2.88
C ARG A 41 10.96 -7.65 2.95
N ILE A 42 11.25 -8.35 1.85
CA ILE A 42 12.48 -9.12 1.69
C ILE A 42 13.68 -8.16 1.75
N PRO A 43 14.74 -8.46 2.53
CA PRO A 43 15.96 -7.66 2.54
C PRO A 43 16.61 -7.54 1.15
N ALA A 44 17.40 -6.47 0.94
CA ALA A 44 18.02 -6.18 -0.36
C ALA A 44 18.91 -7.29 -0.92
N ASN A 45 19.41 -8.18 -0.05
CA ASN A 45 20.21 -9.36 -0.42
C ASN A 45 19.41 -10.67 -0.45
N GLY A 46 18.08 -10.58 -0.24
CA GLY A 46 17.19 -11.74 -0.28
C GLY A 46 16.84 -12.12 -1.72
N GLU A 47 16.56 -13.39 -1.93
CA GLU A 47 16.18 -13.95 -3.23
C GLU A 47 14.83 -14.65 -3.11
N LEU A 48 13.95 -14.41 -4.06
CA LEU A 48 12.69 -15.16 -4.19
C LEU A 48 12.29 -15.23 -5.67
N ARG A 49 12.16 -16.44 -6.18
CA ARG A 49 11.66 -16.69 -7.54
C ARG A 49 10.39 -17.52 -7.48
N VAL A 50 9.34 -17.03 -8.12
CA VAL A 50 8.04 -17.69 -8.19
C VAL A 50 7.54 -17.63 -9.64
N ASP A 51 7.08 -18.75 -10.18
CA ASP A 51 6.56 -18.86 -11.55
C ASP A 51 7.54 -18.32 -12.63
N GLY A 52 8.83 -18.46 -12.40
CA GLY A 52 9.88 -17.97 -13.30
C GLY A 52 10.21 -16.47 -13.16
N GLN A 53 9.50 -15.75 -12.32
CA GLN A 53 9.68 -14.32 -12.04
C GLN A 53 10.63 -14.12 -10.86
N ASP A 54 11.50 -13.12 -10.93
CA ASP A 54 12.34 -12.69 -9.82
C ASP A 54 11.57 -11.68 -8.97
N VAL A 55 10.77 -12.20 -8.03
CA VAL A 55 9.86 -11.41 -7.20
C VAL A 55 10.62 -10.41 -6.32
N ALA A 56 11.79 -10.82 -5.80
CA ALA A 56 12.59 -9.95 -4.95
C ALA A 56 13.12 -8.74 -5.72
N ALA A 57 13.65 -8.95 -6.93
CA ALA A 57 14.13 -7.88 -7.79
C ALA A 57 13.00 -6.89 -8.15
N ASP A 58 11.85 -7.40 -8.56
CA ASP A 58 10.70 -6.58 -8.92
C ASP A 58 10.21 -5.72 -7.75
N VAL A 59 10.17 -6.27 -6.54
CA VAL A 59 9.79 -5.51 -5.33
C VAL A 59 10.78 -4.39 -5.06
N HIS A 60 12.09 -4.67 -5.14
CA HIS A 60 13.12 -3.67 -4.92
C HIS A 60 13.13 -2.57 -5.97
N ASP A 61 12.82 -2.88 -7.23
CA ASP A 61 12.67 -1.89 -8.30
C ASP A 61 11.51 -0.93 -7.99
N VAL A 62 10.36 -1.43 -7.57
CA VAL A 62 9.22 -0.58 -7.18
C VAL A 62 9.55 0.25 -5.94
N LEU A 63 10.14 -0.34 -4.90
CA LEU A 63 10.59 0.38 -3.70
C LEU A 63 11.62 1.46 -4.03
N GLY A 64 12.54 1.18 -4.97
CA GLY A 64 13.50 2.14 -5.49
C GLY A 64 12.82 3.34 -6.15
N LYS A 65 11.87 3.07 -7.04
CA LYS A 65 11.06 4.11 -7.70
C LYS A 65 10.26 4.95 -6.70
N MET A 66 9.64 4.32 -5.70
CA MET A 66 8.91 5.02 -4.63
C MET A 66 9.85 5.92 -3.82
N ARG A 67 11.04 5.41 -3.45
CA ARG A 67 12.07 6.16 -2.72
C ARG A 67 12.50 7.40 -3.49
N ASP A 68 12.79 7.25 -4.79
CA ASP A 68 13.29 8.35 -5.63
C ASP A 68 12.19 9.43 -5.78
N PHE A 69 10.95 9.03 -6.00
CA PHE A 69 9.81 9.93 -6.04
C PHE A 69 9.56 10.65 -4.70
N ALA A 70 9.52 9.93 -3.59
CA ALA A 70 9.33 10.50 -2.26
C ALA A 70 10.48 11.46 -1.91
N SER A 71 11.72 11.14 -2.30
CA SER A 71 12.88 12.02 -2.11
C SER A 71 12.75 13.30 -2.92
N ALA A 72 12.32 13.21 -4.19
CA ALA A 72 12.10 14.38 -5.04
C ALA A 72 11.00 15.31 -4.51
N LEU A 73 9.89 14.74 -3.97
CA LEU A 73 8.86 15.53 -3.30
C LEU A 73 9.41 16.25 -2.06
N ARG A 74 10.10 15.52 -1.19
CA ARG A 74 10.60 16.03 0.10
C ARG A 74 11.72 17.07 -0.05
N SER A 75 12.55 16.95 -1.09
CA SER A 75 13.60 17.92 -1.40
C SER A 75 13.10 19.15 -2.17
N GLY A 76 11.83 19.15 -2.60
CA GLY A 76 11.28 20.21 -3.45
C GLY A 76 11.75 20.16 -4.92
N GLN A 77 12.34 19.03 -5.34
CA GLN A 77 12.68 18.80 -6.76
C GLN A 77 11.46 18.49 -7.62
N TRP A 78 10.43 17.86 -7.02
CA TRP A 78 9.16 17.69 -7.69
C TRP A 78 8.33 18.97 -7.51
N LEU A 79 8.04 19.64 -8.63
CA LEU A 79 7.31 20.89 -8.65
C LEU A 79 5.91 20.67 -9.26
N GLY A 80 4.93 21.39 -8.71
CA GLY A 80 3.61 21.55 -9.29
C GLY A 80 3.66 22.30 -10.63
N HIS A 81 2.51 22.47 -11.26
CA HIS A 81 2.36 23.08 -12.58
C HIS A 81 2.93 24.51 -12.64
N THR A 82 2.75 25.28 -11.60
CA THR A 82 3.21 26.69 -11.49
C THR A 82 4.64 26.82 -10.92
N GLY A 83 5.33 25.70 -10.69
CA GLY A 83 6.69 25.71 -10.14
C GLY A 83 6.76 25.76 -8.62
N HIS A 84 5.63 25.69 -7.91
CA HIS A 84 5.61 25.58 -6.46
C HIS A 84 5.92 24.15 -5.98
N THR A 85 6.53 24.04 -4.80
CA THR A 85 6.80 22.75 -4.17
C THR A 85 5.50 22.15 -3.62
N ILE A 86 5.37 20.83 -3.73
CA ILE A 86 4.22 20.10 -3.16
C ILE A 86 4.34 20.06 -1.64
N LYS A 87 3.27 20.42 -0.94
CA LYS A 87 3.17 20.40 0.53
C LYS A 87 2.04 19.49 1.03
N LYS A 88 1.07 19.22 0.16
CA LYS A 88 -0.07 18.37 0.50
C LYS A 88 -0.21 17.21 -0.47
N ILE A 89 -0.42 16.03 0.07
CA ILE A 89 -0.75 14.82 -0.67
C ILE A 89 -2.20 14.48 -0.35
N VAL A 90 -3.01 14.21 -1.37
CA VAL A 90 -4.35 13.66 -1.22
C VAL A 90 -4.37 12.26 -1.80
N ASN A 91 -4.47 11.25 -0.94
CA ASN A 91 -4.57 9.86 -1.34
C ASN A 91 -6.03 9.50 -1.60
N ILE A 92 -6.36 9.17 -2.83
CA ILE A 92 -7.72 8.78 -3.25
C ILE A 92 -7.73 7.28 -3.46
N GLY A 93 -8.38 6.54 -2.59
CA GLY A 93 -8.45 5.08 -2.62
C GLY A 93 -9.60 4.58 -1.75
N ILE A 94 -9.92 3.29 -1.80
CA ILE A 94 -10.95 2.67 -0.97
C ILE A 94 -10.46 1.35 -0.38
N GLY A 95 -10.97 0.97 0.77
CA GLY A 95 -10.61 -0.28 1.44
C GLY A 95 -9.12 -0.37 1.74
N GLY A 96 -8.43 -1.37 1.20
CA GLY A 96 -7.00 -1.58 1.42
C GLY A 96 -6.11 -0.45 0.88
N SER A 97 -6.57 0.30 -0.10
CA SER A 97 -5.84 1.45 -0.66
C SER A 97 -6.00 2.73 0.17
N ASP A 98 -6.80 2.70 1.22
CA ASP A 98 -7.06 3.81 2.14
C ASP A 98 -6.70 3.47 3.59
N LEU A 99 -7.36 2.45 4.16
CA LEU A 99 -7.33 2.18 5.61
C LEU A 99 -5.92 1.94 6.15
N GLY A 100 -5.10 1.17 5.45
CA GLY A 100 -3.71 0.90 5.85
C GLY A 100 -2.86 2.16 5.85
N PRO A 101 -2.75 2.88 4.71
CA PRO A 101 -2.01 4.14 4.63
C PRO A 101 -2.51 5.22 5.60
N ALA A 102 -3.82 5.41 5.74
CA ALA A 102 -4.40 6.39 6.67
C ALA A 102 -4.03 6.07 8.12
N MET A 103 -4.25 4.83 8.55
CA MET A 103 -3.92 4.35 9.89
C MET A 103 -2.42 4.51 10.17
N ALA A 104 -1.55 4.08 9.26
CA ALA A 104 -0.12 4.13 9.44
C ALA A 104 0.41 5.57 9.45
N THR A 105 -0.12 6.46 8.61
CA THR A 105 0.23 7.89 8.63
C THR A 105 -0.10 8.53 9.96
N GLN A 106 -1.25 8.19 10.55
CA GLN A 106 -1.62 8.68 11.87
C GLN A 106 -0.75 8.09 12.99
N ALA A 107 -0.50 6.77 12.94
CA ALA A 107 0.31 6.06 13.95
C ALA A 107 1.77 6.54 13.95
N LEU A 108 2.33 6.82 12.77
CA LEU A 108 3.72 7.22 12.58
C LEU A 108 3.89 8.75 12.47
N ARG A 109 2.89 9.54 12.87
CA ARG A 109 2.92 11.01 12.79
C ARG A 109 4.16 11.62 13.46
N ALA A 110 4.70 11.00 14.49
CA ALA A 110 5.91 11.47 15.16
C ALA A 110 7.17 11.44 14.26
N TYR A 111 7.16 10.66 13.18
CA TYR A 111 8.23 10.55 12.20
C TYR A 111 7.97 11.42 10.95
N ALA A 112 6.81 12.09 10.88
CA ALA A 112 6.49 12.95 9.75
C ALA A 112 7.43 14.15 9.71
N THR A 113 7.94 14.46 8.51
CA THR A 113 8.76 15.66 8.31
C THR A 113 7.87 16.89 8.19
N ALA A 114 8.29 17.98 8.81
CA ALA A 114 7.63 19.27 8.64
C ALA A 114 7.58 19.67 7.15
N GLY A 115 6.41 20.11 6.68
CA GLY A 115 6.22 20.66 5.34
C GLY A 115 5.48 19.76 4.35
N ILE A 116 5.34 18.45 4.60
CA ILE A 116 4.47 17.57 3.80
C ILE A 116 3.42 16.92 4.68
N THR A 117 2.16 17.03 4.28
CA THR A 117 1.02 16.41 4.97
C THR A 117 0.24 15.52 4.00
N ALA A 118 -0.43 14.49 4.51
CA ALA A 118 -1.33 13.65 3.73
C ALA A 118 -2.77 13.73 4.26
N GLU A 119 -3.71 13.80 3.34
CA GLU A 119 -5.14 13.65 3.53
C GLU A 119 -5.62 12.41 2.77
N PHE A 120 -6.71 11.81 3.20
CA PHE A 120 -7.23 10.56 2.64
C PHE A 120 -8.68 10.75 2.27
N VAL A 121 -9.06 10.32 1.05
CA VAL A 121 -10.41 10.36 0.51
C VAL A 121 -10.81 8.95 0.10
N SER A 122 -11.78 8.39 0.80
CA SER A 122 -12.22 7.01 0.58
C SER A 122 -13.73 6.86 0.41
N ASN A 123 -14.50 7.87 0.77
CA ASN A 123 -15.94 7.84 0.62
C ASN A 123 -16.37 8.38 -0.77
N VAL A 124 -17.38 7.73 -1.38
CA VAL A 124 -17.97 8.21 -2.62
C VAL A 124 -18.86 9.45 -2.41
N ASP A 125 -19.27 9.72 -1.18
CA ASP A 125 -20.00 10.96 -0.85
C ASP A 125 -19.13 12.17 -1.20
N PRO A 126 -19.61 13.08 -2.07
CA PRO A 126 -18.83 14.24 -2.49
C PRO A 126 -18.43 15.16 -1.34
N ALA A 127 -19.10 15.10 -0.21
CA ALA A 127 -18.75 15.88 0.99
C ALA A 127 -17.37 15.50 1.54
N ASP A 128 -16.96 14.25 1.43
CA ASP A 128 -15.65 13.78 1.88
C ASP A 128 -14.52 14.46 1.09
N LEU A 129 -14.57 14.39 -0.23
CA LEU A 129 -13.61 15.08 -1.10
C LEU A 129 -13.68 16.60 -0.95
N ALA A 130 -14.87 17.19 -0.91
CA ALA A 130 -15.04 18.64 -0.79
C ALA A 130 -14.39 19.20 0.49
N ALA A 131 -14.60 18.55 1.63
CA ALA A 131 -13.98 18.93 2.89
C ALA A 131 -12.44 18.85 2.86
N VAL A 132 -11.86 17.93 2.10
CA VAL A 132 -10.40 17.87 1.88
C VAL A 132 -9.94 19.00 0.97
N LEU A 133 -10.64 19.25 -0.15
CA LEU A 133 -10.26 20.26 -1.13
C LEU A 133 -10.32 21.70 -0.57
N GLU A 134 -11.24 21.99 0.36
CA GLU A 134 -11.29 23.26 1.07
C GLU A 134 -9.97 23.62 1.81
N ARG A 135 -9.21 22.60 2.19
CA ARG A 135 -7.92 22.74 2.88
C ARG A 135 -6.73 22.61 1.95
N CYS A 136 -6.96 22.52 0.64
CA CYS A 136 -5.91 22.35 -0.38
C CYS A 136 -5.63 23.67 -1.09
N ASN A 137 -4.32 23.90 -1.38
CA ASN A 137 -3.88 24.85 -2.38
C ASN A 137 -3.53 24.08 -3.65
N ALA A 138 -4.18 24.37 -4.77
CA ALA A 138 -3.99 23.64 -6.02
C ALA A 138 -2.53 23.62 -6.48
N GLU A 139 -1.79 24.71 -6.31
CA GLU A 139 -0.39 24.83 -6.72
C GLU A 139 0.55 23.92 -5.92
N GLU A 140 0.16 23.51 -4.69
CA GLU A 140 0.99 22.78 -3.73
C GLU A 140 0.41 21.40 -3.41
N THR A 141 -0.62 20.93 -4.13
CA THR A 141 -1.31 19.66 -3.86
C THR A 141 -0.98 18.62 -4.91
N LEU A 142 -0.66 17.40 -4.47
CA LEU A 142 -0.48 16.20 -5.29
C LEU A 142 -1.56 15.18 -4.95
N PHE A 143 -2.17 14.60 -5.96
CA PHE A 143 -3.15 13.52 -5.82
C PHE A 143 -2.51 12.17 -6.14
N ILE A 144 -2.66 11.19 -5.26
CA ILE A 144 -2.30 9.79 -5.49
C ILE A 144 -3.58 9.01 -5.71
N VAL A 145 -3.81 8.53 -6.93
CA VAL A 145 -4.97 7.70 -7.25
C VAL A 145 -4.59 6.24 -7.07
N ALA A 146 -5.05 5.63 -5.98
CA ALA A 146 -4.71 4.26 -5.59
C ALA A 146 -5.86 3.30 -5.94
N SER A 147 -5.72 2.61 -7.09
CA SER A 147 -6.70 1.61 -7.56
C SER A 147 -6.00 0.55 -8.40
N LYS A 148 -6.01 -0.73 -7.94
CA LYS A 148 -5.28 -1.82 -8.58
C LYS A 148 -5.59 -1.93 -10.08
N THR A 149 -6.84 -1.98 -10.44
CA THR A 149 -7.30 -2.13 -11.83
C THR A 149 -7.62 -0.80 -12.52
N PHE A 150 -7.57 0.30 -11.77
CA PHE A 150 -8.01 1.62 -12.22
C PHE A 150 -9.43 1.62 -12.78
N THR A 151 -10.33 0.87 -12.09
CA THR A 151 -11.75 0.69 -12.47
C THR A 151 -12.72 0.85 -11.31
N THR A 152 -12.22 1.00 -10.08
CA THR A 152 -13.08 1.16 -8.90
C THR A 152 -13.87 2.45 -9.02
N GLN A 153 -15.20 2.34 -9.12
CA GLN A 153 -16.08 3.45 -9.47
C GLN A 153 -15.97 4.61 -8.47
N GLU A 154 -15.95 4.32 -7.19
CA GLU A 154 -15.86 5.32 -6.12
C GLU A 154 -14.52 6.08 -6.18
N THR A 155 -13.42 5.35 -6.35
CA THR A 155 -12.09 5.96 -6.48
C THR A 155 -12.01 6.85 -7.72
N LEU A 156 -12.52 6.38 -8.86
CA LEU A 156 -12.50 7.17 -10.10
C LEU A 156 -13.45 8.36 -10.06
N ALA A 157 -14.61 8.25 -9.41
CA ALA A 157 -15.52 9.37 -9.22
C ALA A 157 -14.82 10.52 -8.47
N ASN A 158 -14.17 10.19 -7.35
CA ASN A 158 -13.39 11.15 -6.57
C ASN A 158 -12.17 11.69 -7.34
N ALA A 159 -11.44 10.82 -8.05
CA ALA A 159 -10.28 11.23 -8.84
C ALA A 159 -10.68 12.21 -9.97
N HIS A 160 -11.77 11.94 -10.69
CA HIS A 160 -12.27 12.84 -11.73
C HIS A 160 -12.79 14.16 -11.13
N ALA A 161 -13.41 14.13 -9.96
CA ALA A 161 -13.84 15.35 -9.28
C ALA A 161 -12.65 16.20 -8.83
N ALA A 162 -11.61 15.55 -8.25
CA ALA A 162 -10.36 16.21 -7.90
C ALA A 162 -9.63 16.79 -9.12
N LYS A 163 -9.63 16.06 -10.25
CA LYS A 163 -9.05 16.56 -11.51
C LYS A 163 -9.80 17.78 -12.02
N ARG A 164 -11.14 17.77 -12.04
CA ARG A 164 -11.92 18.97 -12.44
C ARG A 164 -11.59 20.15 -11.54
N TRP A 165 -11.62 19.96 -10.22
CA TRP A 165 -11.25 21.01 -9.28
C TRP A 165 -9.86 21.58 -9.55
N LEU A 166 -8.86 20.73 -9.81
CA LEU A 166 -7.50 21.17 -10.13
C LEU A 166 -7.47 21.99 -11.43
N LEU A 167 -8.10 21.49 -12.50
CA LEU A 167 -8.10 22.16 -13.80
C LEU A 167 -8.84 23.50 -13.77
N ASP A 168 -9.90 23.62 -12.97
CA ASP A 168 -10.59 24.88 -12.76
C ASP A 168 -9.67 25.97 -12.17
N GLN A 169 -8.70 25.58 -11.32
CA GLN A 169 -7.71 26.51 -10.77
C GLN A 169 -6.63 26.92 -11.80
N PHE A 170 -6.44 26.12 -12.85
CA PHE A 170 -5.43 26.35 -13.91
C PHE A 170 -6.06 26.67 -15.27
N ASN A 171 -7.26 27.25 -15.27
CA ASN A 171 -7.96 27.69 -16.49
C ASN A 171 -8.16 26.58 -17.53
N GLY A 172 -8.30 25.33 -17.09
CA GLY A 172 -8.51 24.17 -17.95
C GLY A 172 -7.24 23.59 -18.57
N ASP A 173 -6.04 23.97 -18.12
CA ASP A 173 -4.79 23.43 -18.64
C ASP A 173 -4.59 21.97 -18.24
N GLU A 174 -4.89 21.05 -19.16
CA GLU A 174 -4.76 19.60 -18.95
C GLU A 174 -3.32 19.16 -18.62
N SER A 175 -2.32 19.95 -18.98
CA SER A 175 -0.92 19.62 -18.66
C SER A 175 -0.62 19.63 -17.16
N ALA A 176 -1.43 20.31 -16.36
CA ALA A 176 -1.36 20.32 -14.90
C ALA A 176 -1.56 18.90 -14.31
N THR A 177 -2.37 18.05 -14.98
CA THR A 177 -2.60 16.67 -14.53
C THR A 177 -1.29 15.89 -14.37
N ALA A 178 -0.36 16.03 -15.32
CA ALA A 178 0.92 15.32 -15.29
C ALA A 178 1.84 15.73 -14.13
N LYS A 179 1.62 16.90 -13.52
CA LYS A 179 2.40 17.44 -12.41
C LYS A 179 1.75 17.21 -11.04
N HIS A 180 0.44 17.05 -11.03
CA HIS A 180 -0.35 16.99 -9.81
C HIS A 180 -1.03 15.65 -9.57
N PHE A 181 -0.91 14.68 -10.49
CA PHE A 181 -1.46 13.34 -10.33
C PHE A 181 -0.41 12.26 -10.56
N VAL A 182 -0.39 11.29 -9.66
CA VAL A 182 0.32 10.02 -9.81
C VAL A 182 -0.63 8.86 -9.54
N ALA A 183 -0.31 7.67 -10.03
CA ALA A 183 -1.16 6.50 -9.87
C ALA A 183 -0.45 5.36 -9.16
N VAL A 184 -1.17 4.66 -8.30
CA VAL A 184 -0.80 3.35 -7.79
C VAL A 184 -1.74 2.32 -8.41
N SER A 185 -1.28 1.62 -9.45
CA SER A 185 -2.11 0.75 -10.28
C SER A 185 -1.28 -0.27 -11.04
N THR A 186 -1.96 -1.28 -11.58
CA THR A 186 -1.39 -2.25 -12.54
C THR A 186 -1.85 -1.99 -13.99
N ASN A 187 -2.74 -1.02 -14.21
CA ASN A 187 -3.37 -0.76 -15.52
C ASN A 187 -2.85 0.53 -16.16
N ALA A 188 -1.75 0.42 -16.89
CA ALA A 188 -1.09 1.56 -17.54
C ALA A 188 -1.97 2.25 -18.60
N GLU A 189 -2.80 1.50 -19.33
CA GLU A 189 -3.68 2.05 -20.36
C GLU A 189 -4.71 3.01 -19.76
N LYS A 190 -5.40 2.59 -18.70
CA LYS A 190 -6.41 3.43 -18.04
C LYS A 190 -5.78 4.61 -17.30
N VAL A 191 -4.60 4.43 -16.72
CA VAL A 191 -3.82 5.51 -16.10
C VAL A 191 -3.47 6.58 -17.14
N ALA A 192 -2.97 6.16 -18.32
CA ALA A 192 -2.69 7.07 -19.43
C ALA A 192 -3.95 7.77 -19.94
N ALA A 193 -5.07 7.04 -20.11
CA ALA A 193 -6.34 7.60 -20.53
C ALA A 193 -6.91 8.65 -19.55
N PHE A 194 -6.60 8.56 -18.27
CA PHE A 194 -6.94 9.58 -17.26
C PHE A 194 -6.12 10.87 -17.44
N GLY A 195 -4.96 10.78 -18.10
CA GLY A 195 -4.02 11.90 -18.29
C GLY A 195 -2.81 11.88 -17.34
N ILE A 196 -2.63 10.80 -16.57
CA ILE A 196 -1.46 10.60 -15.73
C ILE A 196 -0.32 10.04 -16.60
N ASN A 197 0.87 10.63 -16.47
CA ASN A 197 2.06 10.07 -17.12
C ASN A 197 2.39 8.71 -16.48
N THR A 198 2.45 7.65 -17.30
CA THR A 198 2.75 6.29 -16.83
C THR A 198 4.13 6.14 -16.21
N ALA A 199 5.07 7.06 -16.48
CA ALA A 199 6.32 7.15 -15.75
C ALA A 199 6.10 7.42 -14.24
N ASN A 200 4.97 8.05 -13.88
CA ASN A 200 4.54 8.36 -12.52
C ASN A 200 3.49 7.34 -12.00
N MET A 201 3.49 6.14 -12.55
CA MET A 201 2.67 5.02 -12.09
C MET A 201 3.53 4.05 -11.29
N PHE A 202 3.03 3.64 -10.13
CA PHE A 202 3.67 2.69 -9.23
C PHE A 202 2.86 1.39 -9.22
N GLY A 203 3.50 0.31 -9.67
CA GLY A 203 2.87 -1.00 -9.76
C GLY A 203 2.92 -1.79 -8.46
N PHE A 204 2.09 -2.80 -8.36
CA PHE A 204 2.16 -3.86 -7.38
C PHE A 204 1.49 -5.11 -7.97
N TRP A 205 1.46 -6.23 -7.26
CA TRP A 205 1.18 -7.53 -7.86
C TRP A 205 -0.16 -8.09 -7.39
N ASP A 206 -0.67 -9.07 -8.12
CA ASP A 206 -1.93 -9.76 -7.81
C ASP A 206 -1.82 -10.66 -6.57
N TRP A 207 -0.62 -11.16 -6.26
CA TRP A 207 -0.33 -11.89 -5.03
C TRP A 207 -0.31 -11.01 -3.77
N VAL A 208 -0.50 -9.69 -3.89
CA VAL A 208 -0.73 -8.77 -2.78
C VAL A 208 -2.23 -8.63 -2.53
N GLY A 209 -2.72 -9.13 -1.42
CA GLY A 209 -4.10 -8.92 -0.98
C GLY A 209 -4.34 -7.47 -0.56
N GLY A 210 -5.51 -6.89 -0.89
CA GLY A 210 -5.82 -5.48 -0.62
C GLY A 210 -5.57 -5.04 0.82
N ARG A 211 -6.04 -5.82 1.80
CA ARG A 211 -5.86 -5.52 3.24
C ARG A 211 -4.43 -5.69 3.77
N TYR A 212 -3.53 -6.26 2.98
CA TYR A 212 -2.11 -6.47 3.29
C TYR A 212 -1.18 -5.70 2.34
N SER A 213 -1.67 -4.61 1.74
CA SER A 213 -0.95 -3.90 0.68
C SER A 213 -0.24 -2.63 1.13
N MET A 214 -0.39 -2.20 2.38
CA MET A 214 0.19 -0.95 2.88
C MET A 214 1.71 -0.88 2.70
N ASP A 215 2.41 -2.00 2.80
CA ASP A 215 3.85 -2.15 2.63
C ASP A 215 4.30 -2.32 1.16
N SER A 216 3.36 -2.25 0.19
CA SER A 216 3.59 -2.17 -1.25
C SER A 216 3.60 -0.70 -1.73
N ALA A 217 3.47 -0.50 -3.06
CA ALA A 217 3.27 0.83 -3.65
C ALA A 217 2.04 1.58 -3.08
N ILE A 218 1.07 0.88 -2.50
CA ILE A 218 -0.07 1.48 -1.80
C ILE A 218 0.39 2.40 -0.65
N GLY A 219 1.54 2.11 -0.03
CA GLY A 219 2.14 2.95 1.01
C GLY A 219 2.89 4.19 0.50
N LEU A 220 2.77 4.57 -0.78
CA LEU A 220 3.49 5.70 -1.35
C LEU A 220 3.23 7.01 -0.60
N SER A 221 1.97 7.28 -0.22
CA SER A 221 1.60 8.45 0.58
C SER A 221 2.28 8.45 1.95
N LEU A 222 2.33 7.30 2.61
CA LEU A 222 3.06 7.13 3.87
C LEU A 222 4.55 7.39 3.70
N MET A 223 5.20 6.76 2.69
CA MET A 223 6.62 6.95 2.42
C MET A 223 6.96 8.43 2.16
N ALA A 224 6.10 9.16 1.45
CA ALA A 224 6.30 10.58 1.20
C ALA A 224 6.24 11.40 2.50
N VAL A 225 5.37 11.05 3.45
CA VAL A 225 5.20 11.76 4.73
C VAL A 225 6.32 11.46 5.73
N ILE A 226 6.60 10.18 6.02
CA ILE A 226 7.61 9.80 7.03
C ILE A 226 9.03 9.73 6.45
N GLY A 227 9.16 9.66 5.14
CA GLY A 227 10.43 9.54 4.41
C GLY A 227 10.80 8.10 4.09
N PRO A 228 11.60 7.92 3.02
CA PRO A 228 12.00 6.60 2.56
C PRO A 228 12.76 5.80 3.61
N GLN A 229 13.61 6.43 4.39
CA GLN A 229 14.41 5.75 5.41
C GLN A 229 13.54 5.14 6.51
N ASP A 230 12.60 5.89 7.06
CA ASP A 230 11.71 5.39 8.11
C ASP A 230 10.68 4.40 7.57
N PHE A 231 10.25 4.54 6.31
CA PHE A 231 9.45 3.53 5.64
C PHE A 231 10.21 2.20 5.51
N MET A 232 11.47 2.21 5.09
CA MET A 232 12.28 0.98 5.02
C MET A 232 12.50 0.36 6.40
N ARG A 233 12.72 1.16 7.46
CA ARG A 233 12.81 0.65 8.84
C ARG A 233 11.51 0.00 9.30
N MET A 234 10.36 0.52 8.87
CA MET A 234 9.06 -0.14 9.12
C MET A 234 9.01 -1.51 8.43
N LEU A 235 9.47 -1.62 7.17
CA LEU A 235 9.54 -2.90 6.46
C LEU A 235 10.48 -3.89 7.15
N GLU A 236 11.63 -3.42 7.67
CA GLU A 236 12.54 -4.25 8.47
C GLU A 236 11.85 -4.82 9.72
N GLY A 237 11.00 -4.04 10.38
CA GLY A 237 10.18 -4.49 11.50
C GLY A 237 9.17 -5.58 11.11
N PHE A 238 8.53 -5.45 9.94
CA PHE A 238 7.65 -6.48 9.40
C PHE A 238 8.43 -7.74 9.04
N HIS A 239 9.59 -7.60 8.41
CA HIS A 239 10.48 -8.73 8.09
C HIS A 239 10.92 -9.50 9.35
N ALA A 240 11.27 -8.80 10.41
CA ALA A 240 11.62 -9.44 11.68
C ALA A 240 10.46 -10.29 12.24
N MET A 241 9.20 -9.86 12.04
CA MET A 241 8.03 -10.66 12.42
C MET A 241 7.80 -11.84 11.45
N ASP A 242 8.11 -11.70 10.17
CA ASP A 242 8.06 -12.80 9.21
C ASP A 242 9.05 -13.90 9.58
N GLU A 243 10.28 -13.54 9.91
CA GLU A 243 11.30 -14.48 10.39
C GLU A 243 10.87 -15.15 11.70
N HIS A 244 10.30 -14.37 12.63
CA HIS A 244 9.73 -14.93 13.86
C HIS A 244 8.61 -15.93 13.56
N PHE A 245 7.73 -15.65 12.61
CA PHE A 245 6.65 -16.54 12.20
C PHE A 245 7.18 -17.83 11.56
N ARG A 246 8.20 -17.71 10.71
CA ARG A 246 8.79 -18.83 9.99
C ARG A 246 9.63 -19.74 10.89
N THR A 247 10.42 -19.19 11.81
CA THR A 247 11.47 -19.93 12.49
C THR A 247 11.17 -20.31 13.94
N THR A 248 10.28 -19.55 14.63
CA THR A 248 10.04 -19.74 16.05
C THR A 248 9.15 -20.96 16.33
N GLU A 249 9.44 -21.67 17.42
CA GLU A 249 8.62 -22.78 17.89
C GLU A 249 7.19 -22.32 18.21
N PHE A 250 6.18 -23.13 17.88
CA PHE A 250 4.77 -22.73 17.91
C PHE A 250 4.27 -22.24 19.27
N GLU A 251 4.83 -22.73 20.37
CA GLU A 251 4.49 -22.32 21.74
C GLU A 251 4.90 -20.85 22.05
N ARG A 252 5.81 -20.30 21.25
CA ARG A 252 6.33 -18.93 21.41
C ARG A 252 6.10 -18.08 20.19
N ASN A 253 5.49 -18.64 19.14
CA ASN A 253 5.27 -17.98 17.86
C ASN A 253 4.04 -17.06 17.96
N VAL A 254 4.26 -15.76 17.97
CA VAL A 254 3.19 -14.76 18.19
C VAL A 254 2.09 -14.87 17.14
N PRO A 255 2.35 -14.88 15.82
CA PRO A 255 1.31 -15.08 14.81
C PRO A 255 0.51 -16.37 14.99
N VAL A 256 1.16 -17.48 15.31
CA VAL A 256 0.47 -18.76 15.56
C VAL A 256 -0.42 -18.68 16.80
N LEU A 257 0.07 -18.09 17.89
CA LEU A 257 -0.71 -17.90 19.11
C LEU A 257 -1.91 -16.98 18.88
N MET A 258 -1.74 -15.90 18.13
CA MET A 258 -2.85 -15.00 17.75
C MET A 258 -3.88 -15.72 16.89
N GLY A 259 -3.45 -16.52 15.92
CA GLY A 259 -4.35 -17.34 15.11
C GLY A 259 -5.17 -18.35 15.94
N LEU A 260 -4.53 -19.01 16.90
CA LEU A 260 -5.21 -19.92 17.84
C LEU A 260 -6.21 -19.20 18.74
N LEU A 261 -5.87 -18.00 19.22
CA LEU A 261 -6.81 -17.17 19.99
C LEU A 261 -7.99 -16.71 19.16
N ASN A 262 -7.77 -16.31 17.90
CA ASN A 262 -8.87 -15.96 17.00
C ASN A 262 -9.81 -17.15 16.76
N ILE A 263 -9.29 -18.35 16.51
CA ILE A 263 -10.11 -19.55 16.39
C ILE A 263 -10.88 -19.81 17.68
N TRP A 264 -10.23 -19.66 18.82
CA TRP A 264 -10.85 -19.84 20.13
C TRP A 264 -12.03 -18.88 20.33
N TYR A 265 -11.83 -17.60 20.12
CA TYR A 265 -12.88 -16.59 20.34
C TYR A 265 -14.01 -16.69 19.31
N LEU A 266 -13.71 -16.91 18.04
CA LEU A 266 -14.74 -16.91 16.99
C LEU A 266 -15.51 -18.23 16.90
N SER A 267 -14.86 -19.38 17.13
CA SER A 267 -15.48 -20.67 16.90
C SER A 267 -15.97 -21.37 18.17
N LEU A 268 -15.43 -21.05 19.34
CA LEU A 268 -15.72 -21.81 20.58
C LEU A 268 -16.48 -21.01 21.65
N ILE A 269 -16.45 -19.67 21.58
CA ILE A 269 -17.06 -18.81 22.60
C ILE A 269 -18.22 -17.98 22.05
N HIS A 270 -18.18 -17.61 20.77
CA HIS A 270 -19.15 -16.70 20.15
C HIS A 270 -20.00 -17.35 19.06
N ILE A 271 -20.25 -18.68 19.15
CA ILE A 271 -21.27 -19.32 18.34
C ILE A 271 -22.61 -19.11 19.06
N SER A 272 -23.20 -17.98 18.89
CA SER A 272 -24.59 -17.72 19.24
C SER A 272 -25.26 -16.95 18.12
#